data_0b019f95d9ce0a079e32daa8a063cbd8
#
_entry.id   0b019f95d9ce0a079e32daa8a063cbd8
#
_cell.length_a   1.000
_cell.length_b   1.000
_cell.length_c   1.000
_cell.angle_alpha   90.00
_cell.angle_beta   90.00
_cell.angle_gamma   90.00
#
_symmetry.space_group_name_H-M   'P 1'
#
loop_
_entity.id
_entity.type
_entity.pdbx_description
1 polymer ?
#
loop_
_entity_poly.entity_id
_entity_poly.type
_entity_poly.pdbx_seq_one_letter_code
_entity_poly.pdbx_strand_id
1 'polypeptide(L)'
;MEWPACGMMAVSAMSLNRRNFIVGGLAVPALARKERAAPRPNLVLIVADGLGSWMLGCGGNREIRTPNIDQLAQSGARFENQFACTPASSPSLATLYTGRVPRQHGIQDFLTGEPIENPPQGQAAAPPSFRNEVLLSDILSANGYECGFVGNWSLGDDSTPQHGYHFWSACDGSLAYQNPRISSNGKAATESGYLTELLTAKAGAFLDQQTAAKPFFLTVSYPNPHPPYGGHPARYYEMYAKASFETTGWERAAANALRDKEYLADTVGNNRKAAAAVTALDDQIPLLLAKLQQRGLRENTVIVVTSDNGYLLGRHGLWSAGLASNPINMYDEVVGTPMIWHWLGHVPPQSVRPEVVSTYDFVPTVCELLDLPVPAGGNLCGRSYLPLLMGKPLPKKSPWRHTVFGQYRNTEMARDTRFKLVLRNAGAGPNELFDLGVDPREKINQYDNPKYLNDRDQMARAIEGWRRTTAG
;
A
#
# COMPACT_ATOMS: atom_id res chain seq x y z
N MET A 1 -54.07 4.21 -53.72
CA MET A 1 -53.89 5.02 -54.90
C MET A 1 -52.36 5.08 -55.11
N GLU A 2 -51.91 4.16 -55.83
CA GLU A 2 -51.48 4.06 -57.22
C GLU A 2 -50.23 4.89 -57.53
N TRP A 3 -49.25 4.12 -57.86
CA TRP A 3 -48.00 4.47 -58.53
C TRP A 3 -48.27 5.06 -59.92
N PRO A 4 -47.29 5.68 -60.61
CA PRO A 4 -46.65 4.91 -61.69
C PRO A 4 -45.12 4.99 -61.80
N ALA A 5 -44.60 3.91 -62.38
CA ALA A 5 -43.27 3.69 -62.90
C ALA A 5 -43.08 4.29 -64.28
N CYS A 6 -41.86 4.32 -64.74
CA CYS A 6 -41.30 4.19 -66.07
C CYS A 6 -40.20 5.25 -66.37
N GLY A 7 -39.05 4.81 -66.77
CA GLY A 7 -38.54 4.69 -68.08
C GLY A 7 -37.05 4.39 -68.14
N MET A 8 -36.71 3.22 -68.59
CA MET A 8 -35.40 2.85 -69.14
C MET A 8 -35.09 3.57 -70.42
N MET A 9 -33.88 4.10 -70.56
CA MET A 9 -33.28 4.28 -71.90
C MET A 9 -31.83 3.79 -71.87
N ALA A 10 -31.58 2.80 -72.71
CA ALA A 10 -30.26 2.29 -73.04
C ALA A 10 -29.62 3.19 -74.12
N VAL A 11 -28.35 3.49 -73.99
CA VAL A 11 -27.53 3.99 -75.11
C VAL A 11 -26.15 3.31 -75.08
N SER A 12 -25.98 2.53 -76.05
CA SER A 12 -24.86 2.13 -76.96
C SER A 12 -23.42 2.36 -76.51
N ALA A 13 -22.67 1.28 -76.60
CA ALA A 13 -21.23 1.17 -76.52
C ALA A 13 -20.52 1.95 -77.63
N MET A 14 -19.48 2.64 -77.29
CA MET A 14 -18.45 3.06 -78.24
C MET A 14 -17.07 2.69 -77.67
N SER A 15 -16.39 1.82 -78.42
CA SER A 15 -15.00 1.42 -78.20
C SER A 15 -14.05 2.54 -78.57
N LEU A 16 -13.07 2.88 -77.71
CA LEU A 16 -11.91 3.66 -78.11
C LEU A 16 -10.61 3.13 -77.50
N ASN A 17 -9.64 3.05 -78.33
CA ASN A 17 -8.35 2.42 -78.30
C ASN A 17 -7.43 2.82 -77.13
N ARG A 18 -6.62 1.86 -76.71
CA ARG A 18 -5.44 1.96 -75.87
C ARG A 18 -4.42 2.95 -76.50
N ARG A 19 -4.05 3.97 -75.74
CA ARG A 19 -2.74 4.66 -75.87
C ARG A 19 -2.14 4.78 -74.46
N ASN A 20 -0.93 4.24 -74.34
CA ASN A 20 -0.11 4.24 -73.12
C ASN A 20 0.18 5.67 -72.65
N PHE A 21 -0.23 5.98 -71.44
CA PHE A 21 0.35 7.07 -70.67
C PHE A 21 1.16 6.46 -69.51
N ILE A 22 2.49 6.54 -69.59
CA ILE A 22 3.40 6.32 -68.48
C ILE A 22 3.32 7.58 -67.61
N VAL A 23 2.58 7.50 -66.51
CA VAL A 23 2.65 8.47 -65.43
C VAL A 23 3.70 7.98 -64.45
N GLY A 24 4.87 8.62 -64.46
CA GLY A 24 5.90 8.42 -63.48
C GLY A 24 5.36 8.80 -62.10
N GLY A 25 5.01 7.78 -61.32
CA GLY A 25 4.65 7.93 -59.91
C GLY A 25 5.91 8.25 -59.09
N LEU A 26 6.04 9.50 -58.67
CA LEU A 26 6.94 9.87 -57.58
C LEU A 26 6.45 9.14 -56.32
N ALA A 27 7.10 8.04 -55.99
CA ALA A 27 6.94 7.40 -54.71
C ALA A 27 7.46 8.36 -53.61
N VAL A 28 6.55 9.05 -52.97
CA VAL A 28 6.85 9.74 -51.72
C VAL A 28 7.13 8.63 -50.68
N PRO A 29 8.35 8.56 -50.11
CA PRO A 29 8.60 7.59 -49.04
C PRO A 29 7.64 7.92 -47.90
N ALA A 30 6.72 7.03 -47.59
CA ALA A 30 5.96 7.06 -46.35
C ALA A 30 6.98 7.01 -45.22
N LEU A 31 7.29 8.17 -44.66
CA LEU A 31 7.97 8.26 -43.37
C LEU A 31 7.09 7.46 -42.39
N ALA A 32 7.49 6.22 -42.13
CA ALA A 32 6.92 5.46 -41.05
C ALA A 32 7.10 6.29 -39.79
N ARG A 33 6.02 6.93 -39.36
CA ARG A 33 5.94 7.62 -38.08
C ARG A 33 6.18 6.52 -37.05
N LYS A 34 7.40 6.43 -36.54
CA LYS A 34 7.71 5.58 -35.40
C LYS A 34 6.65 5.92 -34.35
N GLU A 35 5.69 5.03 -34.13
CA GLU A 35 4.73 5.20 -33.05
C GLU A 35 5.57 5.47 -31.80
N ARG A 36 5.46 6.68 -31.28
CA ARG A 36 6.07 7.03 -30.01
C ARG A 36 5.41 6.09 -29.01
N ALA A 37 6.18 5.16 -28.45
CA ALA A 37 5.71 4.36 -27.33
C ALA A 37 5.01 5.29 -26.35
N ALA A 38 3.81 4.90 -25.90
CA ALA A 38 3.06 5.70 -24.94
C ALA A 38 3.99 6.02 -23.76
N PRO A 39 3.98 7.26 -23.27
CA PRO A 39 4.86 7.63 -22.16
C PRO A 39 4.53 6.72 -20.96
N ARG A 40 5.57 6.15 -20.33
CA ARG A 40 5.41 5.38 -19.11
C ARG A 40 4.61 6.18 -18.08
N PRO A 41 3.65 5.55 -17.36
CA PRO A 41 2.87 6.28 -16.37
C PRO A 41 3.73 6.70 -15.18
N ASN A 42 3.34 7.81 -14.58
CA ASN A 42 3.85 8.23 -13.28
C ASN A 42 3.24 7.36 -12.19
N LEU A 43 3.90 7.29 -11.04
CA LEU A 43 3.42 6.59 -9.86
C LEU A 43 3.45 7.51 -8.64
N VAL A 44 2.33 7.64 -7.95
CA VAL A 44 2.23 8.25 -6.62
C VAL A 44 1.82 7.16 -5.64
N LEU A 45 2.69 6.88 -4.69
CA LEU A 45 2.47 5.95 -3.58
C LEU A 45 2.21 6.74 -2.30
N ILE A 46 0.99 6.64 -1.78
CA ILE A 46 0.58 7.26 -0.52
C ILE A 46 0.58 6.15 0.53
N VAL A 47 1.42 6.31 1.54
CA VAL A 47 1.57 5.36 2.64
C VAL A 47 1.10 6.04 3.93
N ALA A 48 0.21 5.40 4.66
CA ALA A 48 -0.17 5.80 6.01
C ALA A 48 0.61 4.97 7.05
N ASP A 49 0.76 5.50 8.26
CA ASP A 49 1.41 4.81 9.37
C ASP A 49 0.35 4.37 10.39
N GLY A 50 0.05 3.06 10.41
CA GLY A 50 -0.92 2.47 11.33
C GLY A 50 -2.38 2.51 10.86
N LEU A 51 -2.64 2.67 9.55
CA LEU A 51 -4.00 2.70 8.99
C LEU A 51 -4.47 1.29 8.58
N GLY A 52 -5.28 0.64 9.42
CA GLY A 52 -5.95 -0.61 9.06
C GLY A 52 -7.04 -0.41 8.01
N SER A 53 -7.21 -1.38 7.12
CA SER A 53 -8.28 -1.36 6.10
C SER A 53 -9.68 -1.18 6.72
N TRP A 54 -9.88 -1.72 7.92
CA TRP A 54 -11.12 -1.62 8.69
C TRP A 54 -11.46 -0.21 9.19
N MET A 55 -10.51 0.74 9.16
CA MET A 55 -10.70 2.14 9.55
C MET A 55 -11.32 2.99 8.44
N LEU A 56 -11.36 2.50 7.20
CA LEU A 56 -11.86 3.22 6.04
C LEU A 56 -13.37 2.98 5.81
N GLY A 57 -14.07 3.97 5.26
CA GLY A 57 -15.48 3.82 4.86
C GLY A 57 -15.65 2.71 3.82
N CYS A 58 -14.78 2.64 2.80
CA CYS A 58 -14.77 1.55 1.82
C CYS A 58 -14.39 0.19 2.42
N GLY A 59 -13.76 0.16 3.60
CA GLY A 59 -13.51 -1.01 4.43
C GLY A 59 -14.66 -1.39 5.38
N GLY A 60 -15.77 -0.62 5.34
CA GLY A 60 -16.98 -0.87 6.13
C GLY A 60 -17.08 -0.06 7.43
N ASN A 61 -16.14 0.83 7.72
CA ASN A 61 -16.23 1.72 8.88
C ASN A 61 -17.31 2.79 8.66
N ARG A 62 -18.18 2.99 9.65
CA ARG A 62 -19.28 3.97 9.58
C ARG A 62 -19.07 5.20 10.44
N GLU A 63 -18.03 5.20 11.27
CA GLU A 63 -17.78 6.25 12.26
C GLU A 63 -16.57 7.11 11.88
N ILE A 64 -15.54 6.54 11.24
CA ILE A 64 -14.39 7.28 10.73
C ILE A 64 -14.68 7.77 9.31
N ARG A 65 -14.44 9.04 9.04
CA ARG A 65 -14.75 9.68 7.76
C ARG A 65 -13.55 9.69 6.83
N THR A 66 -13.67 8.98 5.70
CA THR A 66 -12.62 8.88 4.67
C THR A 66 -13.15 9.05 3.25
N PRO A 67 -13.97 10.10 2.97
CA PRO A 67 -14.70 10.22 1.71
C PRO A 67 -13.77 10.29 0.49
N ASN A 68 -12.56 10.84 0.63
CA ASN A 68 -11.64 11.02 -0.49
C ASN A 68 -10.89 9.72 -0.84
N ILE A 69 -10.47 8.95 0.17
CA ILE A 69 -9.90 7.61 -0.02
C ILE A 69 -10.99 6.65 -0.56
N ASP A 70 -12.20 6.73 -0.02
CA ASP A 70 -13.34 5.94 -0.49
C ASP A 70 -13.69 6.25 -1.95
N GLN A 71 -13.58 7.52 -2.37
CA GLN A 71 -13.78 7.92 -3.76
C GLN A 71 -12.69 7.35 -4.68
N LEU A 72 -11.42 7.30 -4.24
CA LEU A 72 -10.35 6.63 -5.01
C LEU A 72 -10.65 5.13 -5.16
N ALA A 73 -11.09 4.47 -4.09
CA ALA A 73 -11.49 3.07 -4.13
C ALA A 73 -12.68 2.83 -5.06
N GLN A 74 -13.67 3.72 -5.05
CA GLN A 74 -14.85 3.64 -5.91
C GLN A 74 -14.51 3.91 -7.38
N SER A 75 -13.63 4.85 -7.67
CA SER A 75 -13.21 5.17 -9.05
C SER A 75 -12.03 4.34 -9.56
N GLY A 76 -11.60 3.35 -8.78
CA GLY A 76 -10.49 2.45 -9.07
C GLY A 76 -10.77 1.02 -8.59
N ALA A 77 -9.74 0.37 -8.05
CA ALA A 77 -9.81 -0.98 -7.49
C ALA A 77 -9.25 -1.03 -6.07
N ARG A 78 -9.86 -1.85 -5.21
CA ARG A 78 -9.34 -2.19 -3.89
C ARG A 78 -9.26 -3.69 -3.70
N PHE A 79 -8.25 -4.15 -2.97
CA PHE A 79 -8.17 -5.53 -2.49
C PHE A 79 -8.77 -5.62 -1.09
N GLU A 80 -9.71 -6.56 -0.89
CA GLU A 80 -10.35 -6.77 0.43
C GLU A 80 -9.43 -7.50 1.39
N ASN A 81 -8.58 -8.38 0.87
CA ASN A 81 -7.72 -9.27 1.64
C ASN A 81 -6.25 -8.95 1.38
N GLN A 82 -5.87 -7.69 1.64
CA GLN A 82 -4.47 -7.24 1.61
C GLN A 82 -3.89 -7.32 3.02
N PHE A 83 -2.71 -7.92 3.14
CA PHE A 83 -2.04 -8.08 4.43
C PHE A 83 -0.60 -7.58 4.40
N ALA A 84 -0.23 -6.80 5.40
CA ALA A 84 1.16 -6.50 5.70
C ALA A 84 1.89 -7.78 6.14
N CYS A 85 3.12 -7.94 5.71
CA CYS A 85 3.95 -9.07 6.13
C CYS A 85 4.34 -8.99 7.62
N THR A 86 4.31 -7.77 8.18
CA THR A 86 4.78 -7.51 9.54
C THR A 86 3.88 -6.48 10.22
N PRO A 87 3.51 -6.68 11.50
CA PRO A 87 2.73 -5.73 12.27
C PRO A 87 3.62 -4.66 12.94
N ALA A 88 4.59 -4.11 12.22
CA ALA A 88 5.53 -3.10 12.69
C ALA A 88 6.12 -2.32 11.52
N SER A 89 6.29 -1.00 11.67
CA SER A 89 6.55 -0.06 10.57
C SER A 89 7.83 -0.37 9.79
N SER A 90 9.01 -0.37 10.44
CA SER A 90 10.27 -0.54 9.71
C SER A 90 10.36 -1.84 8.90
N PRO A 91 10.09 -3.05 9.44
CA PRO A 91 10.15 -4.27 8.65
C PRO A 91 9.02 -4.37 7.61
N SER A 92 7.86 -3.74 7.85
CA SER A 92 6.76 -3.72 6.89
C SER A 92 7.06 -2.80 5.71
N LEU A 93 7.57 -1.58 5.96
CA LEU A 93 8.02 -0.66 4.90
C LEU A 93 9.17 -1.25 4.08
N ALA A 94 10.13 -1.92 4.74
CA ALA A 94 11.18 -2.64 4.05
C ALA A 94 10.61 -3.70 3.09
N THR A 95 9.61 -4.47 3.55
CA THR A 95 8.93 -5.45 2.70
C THR A 95 8.18 -4.77 1.54
N LEU A 96 7.45 -3.68 1.80
CA LEU A 96 6.70 -2.94 0.78
C LEU A 96 7.63 -2.40 -0.32
N TYR A 97 8.79 -1.85 0.06
CA TYR A 97 9.69 -1.19 -0.88
C TYR A 97 10.65 -2.15 -1.60
N THR A 98 10.98 -3.31 -1.01
CA THR A 98 11.89 -4.29 -1.62
C THR A 98 11.16 -5.47 -2.28
N GLY A 99 9.93 -5.80 -1.87
CA GLY A 99 9.26 -7.06 -2.19
C GLY A 99 9.86 -8.28 -1.48
N ARG A 100 10.81 -8.08 -0.55
CA ARG A 100 11.49 -9.13 0.24
C ARG A 100 10.87 -9.18 1.64
N VAL A 101 10.94 -10.34 2.28
CA VAL A 101 10.39 -10.54 3.63
C VAL A 101 11.45 -10.33 4.71
N PRO A 102 11.08 -10.13 6.00
CA PRO A 102 12.01 -9.79 7.07
C PRO A 102 13.25 -10.67 7.17
N ARG A 103 13.13 -11.98 6.96
CA ARG A 103 14.29 -12.90 6.98
C ARG A 103 15.22 -12.74 5.78
N GLN A 104 14.76 -12.11 4.70
CA GLN A 104 15.57 -11.85 3.49
C GLN A 104 16.26 -10.49 3.55
N HIS A 105 15.52 -9.39 3.90
CA HIS A 105 16.11 -8.06 4.01
C HIS A 105 16.75 -7.79 5.39
N GLY A 106 16.59 -8.71 6.35
CA GLY A 106 17.26 -8.66 7.67
C GLY A 106 16.67 -7.68 8.66
N ILE A 107 15.71 -6.80 8.27
CA ILE A 107 15.04 -5.88 9.18
C ILE A 107 13.92 -6.62 9.87
N GLN A 108 14.11 -6.94 11.15
CA GLN A 108 13.16 -7.71 11.94
C GLN A 108 12.51 -6.89 13.06
N ASP A 109 12.92 -5.61 13.20
CA ASP A 109 12.41 -4.71 14.22
C ASP A 109 12.52 -3.25 13.79
N PHE A 110 12.07 -2.32 14.64
CA PHE A 110 12.18 -0.89 14.38
C PHE A 110 13.63 -0.43 14.21
N LEU A 111 13.88 0.41 13.21
CA LEU A 111 15.20 0.99 12.91
C LEU A 111 15.36 2.40 13.46
N THR A 112 14.30 3.01 13.96
CA THR A 112 14.29 4.37 14.50
C THR A 112 13.74 4.39 15.92
N GLY A 113 14.52 4.93 16.83
CA GLY A 113 14.19 5.75 17.97
C GLY A 113 13.67 5.12 19.25
N GLU A 114 13.07 3.96 19.26
CA GLU A 114 12.56 3.41 20.51
C GLU A 114 13.43 2.27 21.02
N PRO A 115 13.95 2.34 22.27
CA PRO A 115 14.60 1.22 22.91
C PRO A 115 13.63 0.05 22.99
N ILE A 116 14.01 -1.10 22.45
CA ILE A 116 13.22 -2.32 22.59
C ILE A 116 13.36 -2.79 24.04
N GLU A 117 12.31 -2.64 24.81
CA GLU A 117 12.25 -3.28 26.12
C GLU A 117 12.23 -4.80 25.91
N ASN A 118 13.32 -5.48 26.33
CA ASN A 118 13.51 -6.92 26.22
C ASN A 118 13.59 -7.45 24.77
N PRO A 119 14.72 -7.26 24.05
CA PRO A 119 14.93 -7.95 22.80
C PRO A 119 14.93 -9.47 23.04
N PRO A 120 14.37 -10.29 22.13
CA PRO A 120 14.45 -11.75 22.23
C PRO A 120 15.91 -12.17 22.35
N GLN A 121 16.21 -13.13 23.25
CA GLN A 121 17.55 -13.71 23.37
C GLN A 121 17.98 -14.28 22.02
N GLY A 122 19.11 -13.81 21.47
CA GLY A 122 19.72 -14.32 20.25
C GLY A 122 19.62 -13.44 19.01
N GLN A 123 18.99 -12.25 19.07
CA GLN A 123 19.09 -11.29 17.96
C GLN A 123 20.36 -10.45 18.04
N ALA A 124 21.00 -10.23 16.87
CA ALA A 124 22.15 -9.37 16.75
C ALA A 124 21.82 -7.94 17.21
N ALA A 125 22.76 -7.32 17.95
CA ALA A 125 22.56 -6.04 18.61
C ALA A 125 22.36 -4.85 17.65
N ALA A 126 22.60 -5.00 16.35
CA ALA A 126 22.38 -3.96 15.35
C ALA A 126 21.68 -4.56 14.14
N PRO A 127 20.56 -3.97 13.66
CA PRO A 127 19.97 -4.38 12.41
C PRO A 127 20.96 -4.13 11.26
N PRO A 128 20.96 -4.99 10.23
CA PRO A 128 21.79 -4.77 9.05
C PRO A 128 21.46 -3.42 8.43
N SER A 129 22.45 -2.75 7.88
CA SER A 129 22.24 -1.48 7.19
C SER A 129 21.31 -1.71 5.99
N PHE A 130 20.17 -1.07 5.97
CA PHE A 130 19.20 -1.12 4.88
C PHE A 130 19.77 -0.56 3.56
N ARG A 131 20.90 0.13 3.62
CA ARG A 131 21.57 0.74 2.46
C ARG A 131 21.98 -0.23 1.35
N ASN A 132 22.05 -1.53 1.66
CA ASN A 132 22.43 -2.55 0.67
C ASN A 132 21.25 -3.20 -0.04
N GLU A 133 20.04 -2.89 0.38
CA GLU A 133 18.82 -3.41 -0.27
C GLU A 133 18.54 -2.64 -1.56
N VAL A 134 17.90 -3.31 -2.51
CA VAL A 134 17.38 -2.67 -3.74
C VAL A 134 15.91 -2.38 -3.56
N LEU A 135 15.57 -1.11 -3.52
CA LEU A 135 14.21 -0.65 -3.37
C LEU A 135 13.54 -0.38 -4.73
N LEU A 136 12.22 -0.30 -4.71
CA LEU A 136 11.45 0.11 -5.89
C LEU A 136 11.95 1.46 -6.46
N SER A 137 12.32 2.41 -5.61
CA SER A 137 12.90 3.70 -6.02
C SER A 137 14.23 3.56 -6.75
N ASP A 138 15.09 2.61 -6.35
CA ASP A 138 16.34 2.31 -7.07
C ASP A 138 16.03 1.78 -8.47
N ILE A 139 15.08 0.83 -8.57
CA ILE A 139 14.66 0.25 -9.85
C ILE A 139 14.12 1.34 -10.77
N LEU A 140 13.23 2.20 -10.26
CA LEU A 140 12.59 3.24 -11.03
C LEU A 140 13.57 4.33 -11.46
N SER A 141 14.44 4.79 -10.55
CA SER A 141 15.49 5.76 -10.84
C SER A 141 16.46 5.25 -11.94
N ALA A 142 16.91 4.00 -11.83
CA ALA A 142 17.75 3.36 -12.83
C ALA A 142 17.07 3.23 -14.20
N ASN A 143 15.72 3.27 -14.24
CA ASN A 143 14.93 3.21 -15.46
C ASN A 143 14.37 4.58 -15.91
N GLY A 144 14.97 5.67 -15.43
CA GLY A 144 14.73 7.03 -15.91
C GLY A 144 13.58 7.78 -15.24
N TYR A 145 13.04 7.27 -14.13
CA TYR A 145 12.07 7.99 -13.32
C TYR A 145 12.74 9.08 -12.46
N GLU A 146 12.07 10.22 -12.32
CA GLU A 146 12.42 11.19 -11.27
C GLU A 146 11.76 10.74 -9.97
N CYS A 147 12.55 10.45 -8.93
CA CYS A 147 12.05 9.87 -7.69
C CYS A 147 12.07 10.89 -6.56
N GLY A 148 10.91 11.11 -5.91
CA GLY A 148 10.73 11.97 -4.75
C GLY A 148 10.19 11.21 -3.55
N PHE A 149 10.72 11.53 -2.36
CA PHE A 149 10.23 11.04 -1.07
C PHE A 149 9.83 12.22 -0.18
N VAL A 150 8.65 12.11 0.43
CA VAL A 150 8.12 13.07 1.39
C VAL A 150 7.49 12.31 2.57
N GLY A 151 7.88 12.60 3.80
CA GLY A 151 7.20 12.07 4.98
C GLY A 151 8.05 11.30 5.97
N ASN A 152 7.47 10.31 6.65
CA ASN A 152 8.14 9.46 7.62
C ASN A 152 8.89 8.33 6.92
N TRP A 153 10.23 8.30 7.07
CA TRP A 153 11.06 7.28 6.43
C TRP A 153 11.05 5.95 7.19
N SER A 154 11.21 5.97 8.49
CA SER A 154 11.21 4.80 9.40
C SER A 154 12.21 3.67 9.04
N LEU A 155 13.16 3.90 8.16
CA LEU A 155 14.12 2.89 7.66
C LEU A 155 15.58 3.33 7.90
N GLY A 156 15.85 4.03 9.00
CA GLY A 156 17.18 4.49 9.39
C GLY A 156 17.36 5.98 9.20
N ASP A 157 18.48 6.41 8.60
CA ASP A 157 18.82 7.83 8.42
C ASP A 157 17.80 8.54 7.54
N ASP A 158 17.09 9.52 8.12
CA ASP A 158 16.11 10.37 7.47
C ASP A 158 16.67 11.73 7.03
N SER A 159 17.93 12.02 7.36
CA SER A 159 18.55 13.33 7.14
C SER A 159 18.89 13.61 5.68
N THR A 160 19.22 12.59 4.90
CA THR A 160 19.69 12.70 3.51
C THR A 160 18.91 11.79 2.56
N PRO A 161 18.86 12.09 1.24
CA PRO A 161 18.24 11.22 0.26
C PRO A 161 18.78 9.79 0.31
N GLN A 162 17.90 8.81 0.23
CA GLN A 162 18.20 7.39 0.25
C GLN A 162 17.72 6.74 -1.06
N HIS A 163 18.32 5.60 -1.46
CA HIS A 163 17.76 4.63 -2.42
C HIS A 163 17.13 5.22 -3.70
N GLY A 164 17.89 5.88 -4.53
CA GLY A 164 17.41 6.38 -5.82
C GLY A 164 16.46 7.58 -5.74
N TYR A 165 16.11 8.06 -4.54
CA TYR A 165 15.39 9.32 -4.37
C TYR A 165 16.32 10.51 -4.54
N HIS A 166 15.89 11.50 -5.35
CA HIS A 166 16.63 12.74 -5.62
C HIS A 166 15.98 13.96 -4.94
N PHE A 167 14.66 13.97 -4.81
CA PHE A 167 13.93 14.92 -3.99
C PHE A 167 13.62 14.26 -2.65
N TRP A 168 13.95 14.96 -1.55
CA TRP A 168 13.84 14.41 -0.21
C TRP A 168 13.29 15.43 0.78
N SER A 169 12.23 15.07 1.49
CA SER A 169 11.71 15.83 2.62
C SER A 169 11.17 14.87 3.67
N ALA A 170 12.02 14.45 4.59
CA ALA A 170 11.66 13.52 5.65
C ALA A 170 11.42 14.25 6.97
N CYS A 171 10.33 13.90 7.68
CA CYS A 171 10.14 14.30 9.06
C CYS A 171 11.00 13.42 9.97
N ASP A 172 11.48 13.99 11.08
CA ASP A 172 12.21 13.22 12.07
C ASP A 172 11.30 12.25 12.85
N GLY A 173 11.90 11.26 13.49
CA GLY A 173 11.17 10.21 14.22
C GLY A 173 10.39 10.72 15.45
N SER A 174 10.45 12.01 15.80
CA SER A 174 9.67 12.58 16.92
C SER A 174 8.18 12.66 16.60
N LEU A 175 7.80 12.63 15.33
CA LEU A 175 6.42 12.72 14.82
C LEU A 175 5.62 13.88 15.45
N ALA A 176 6.27 15.03 15.68
CA ALA A 176 5.59 16.22 16.17
C ALA A 176 4.65 16.76 15.10
N TYR A 177 3.33 16.70 15.35
CA TYR A 177 2.33 17.19 14.39
C TYR A 177 2.26 18.72 14.28
N GLN A 178 2.75 19.46 15.28
CA GLN A 178 2.86 20.92 15.22
C GLN A 178 4.31 21.33 15.23
N ASN A 179 4.66 22.22 14.30
CA ASN A 179 6.02 22.75 14.13
C ASN A 179 7.07 21.63 14.04
N PRO A 180 6.90 20.67 13.11
CA PRO A 180 7.78 19.52 12.99
C PRO A 180 9.20 19.92 12.57
N ARG A 181 10.15 19.07 12.91
CA ARG A 181 11.48 19.11 12.32
C ARG A 181 11.47 18.30 11.03
N ILE A 182 11.82 18.94 9.92
CA ILE A 182 11.86 18.31 8.58
C ILE A 182 13.25 18.46 8.00
N SER A 183 13.81 17.37 7.50
CA SER A 183 15.05 17.35 6.74
C SER A 183 14.74 17.41 5.24
N SER A 184 15.10 18.52 4.59
CA SER A 184 14.91 18.69 3.15
C SER A 184 16.28 18.69 2.47
N ASN A 185 16.57 17.61 1.69
CA ASN A 185 17.83 17.43 0.96
C ASN A 185 19.07 17.68 1.83
N GLY A 186 19.12 17.10 3.02
CA GLY A 186 20.25 17.19 3.94
C GLY A 186 20.24 18.42 4.86
N LYS A 187 19.23 19.28 4.79
CA LYS A 187 19.09 20.46 5.65
C LYS A 187 17.87 20.29 6.55
N ALA A 188 18.10 20.03 7.83
CA ALA A 188 17.05 19.90 8.81
C ALA A 188 16.67 21.25 9.42
N ALA A 189 15.38 21.56 9.48
CA ALA A 189 14.82 22.77 10.08
C ALA A 189 13.47 22.46 10.76
N THR A 190 13.15 23.23 11.82
CA THR A 190 11.81 23.27 12.37
C THR A 190 10.94 24.15 11.46
N GLU A 191 9.87 23.59 10.92
CA GLU A 191 8.95 24.31 10.04
C GLU A 191 7.65 24.63 10.79
N SER A 192 7.20 25.88 10.70
CA SER A 192 5.96 26.31 11.36
C SER A 192 4.74 25.74 10.63
N GLY A 193 3.83 25.12 11.38
CA GLY A 193 2.57 24.64 10.84
C GLY A 193 2.28 23.18 11.21
N TYR A 194 1.23 22.65 10.57
CA TYR A 194 0.74 21.30 10.79
C TYR A 194 1.44 20.31 9.85
N LEU A 195 2.08 19.28 10.41
CA LEU A 195 2.93 18.32 9.69
C LEU A 195 2.26 17.74 8.44
N THR A 196 1.03 17.25 8.56
CA THR A 196 0.33 16.60 7.44
C THR A 196 0.13 17.54 6.23
N GLU A 197 -0.20 18.81 6.50
CA GLU A 197 -0.32 19.84 5.46
C GLU A 197 1.04 20.24 4.89
N LEU A 198 2.07 20.36 5.72
CA LEU A 198 3.44 20.64 5.29
C LEU A 198 3.97 19.54 4.35
N LEU A 199 3.75 18.27 4.69
CA LEU A 199 4.14 17.15 3.82
C LEU A 199 3.41 17.21 2.47
N THR A 200 2.12 17.52 2.47
CA THR A 200 1.34 17.68 1.23
C THR A 200 1.88 18.85 0.38
N ALA A 201 2.24 19.97 1.02
CA ALA A 201 2.84 21.10 0.32
C ALA A 201 4.19 20.74 -0.31
N LYS A 202 5.03 19.97 0.39
CA LYS A 202 6.32 19.46 -0.14
C LYS A 202 6.12 18.47 -1.28
N ALA A 203 5.14 17.58 -1.19
CA ALA A 203 4.75 16.71 -2.30
C ALA A 203 4.28 17.55 -3.52
N GLY A 204 3.51 18.62 -3.27
CA GLY A 204 3.13 19.59 -4.28
C GLY A 204 4.34 20.28 -4.92
N ALA A 205 5.34 20.68 -4.14
CA ALA A 205 6.57 21.28 -4.63
C ALA A 205 7.39 20.33 -5.53
N PHE A 206 7.42 19.03 -5.21
CA PHE A 206 7.98 18.02 -6.11
C PHE A 206 7.20 17.96 -7.42
N LEU A 207 5.87 17.89 -7.36
CA LEU A 207 5.01 17.83 -8.54
C LEU A 207 5.12 19.07 -9.43
N ASP A 208 5.40 20.25 -8.85
CA ASP A 208 5.63 21.49 -9.61
C ASP A 208 6.89 21.43 -10.49
N GLN A 209 7.84 20.57 -10.17
CA GLN A 209 9.05 20.35 -10.96
C GLN A 209 8.85 19.33 -12.09
N GLN A 210 7.73 18.57 -12.08
CA GLN A 210 7.52 17.47 -13.03
C GLN A 210 6.89 17.96 -14.34
N THR A 211 7.17 17.21 -15.40
CA THR A 211 6.63 17.46 -16.74
C THR A 211 6.17 16.15 -17.38
N ALA A 212 5.34 16.23 -18.40
CA ALA A 212 4.92 15.06 -19.15
C ALA A 212 6.05 14.36 -19.97
N ALA A 213 7.24 14.98 -20.04
CA ALA A 213 8.36 14.45 -20.83
C ALA A 213 9.16 13.36 -20.12
N LYS A 214 9.12 13.34 -18.78
CA LYS A 214 9.86 12.38 -17.94
C LYS A 214 8.92 11.78 -16.90
N PRO A 215 8.84 10.44 -16.77
CA PRO A 215 8.01 9.83 -15.75
C PRO A 215 8.60 10.09 -14.34
N PHE A 216 7.75 10.12 -13.34
CA PHE A 216 8.16 10.28 -11.95
C PHE A 216 7.55 9.23 -11.02
N PHE A 217 8.22 9.01 -9.92
CA PHE A 217 7.75 8.25 -8.77
C PHE A 217 7.78 9.15 -7.53
N LEU A 218 6.66 9.31 -6.89
CA LEU A 218 6.54 10.06 -5.64
C LEU A 218 6.01 9.14 -4.55
N THR A 219 6.75 8.99 -3.46
CA THR A 219 6.27 8.41 -2.21
C THR A 219 5.90 9.53 -1.25
N VAL A 220 4.65 9.51 -0.76
CA VAL A 220 4.19 10.40 0.31
C VAL A 220 3.81 9.52 1.50
N SER A 221 4.69 9.48 2.51
CA SER A 221 4.53 8.66 3.72
C SER A 221 4.04 9.52 4.87
N TYR A 222 2.72 9.53 5.09
CA TYR A 222 2.12 10.27 6.18
C TYR A 222 2.23 9.52 7.50
N PRO A 223 2.64 10.17 8.60
CA PRO A 223 2.64 9.53 9.91
C PRO A 223 1.24 9.31 10.49
N ASN A 224 0.19 9.85 9.85
CA ASN A 224 -1.19 9.63 10.26
C ASN A 224 -1.66 8.19 9.99
N PRO A 225 -2.41 7.56 10.89
CA PRO A 225 -2.89 8.03 12.19
C PRO A 225 -2.02 7.62 13.39
N HIS A 226 -0.71 7.47 13.26
CA HIS A 226 0.19 7.11 14.35
C HIS A 226 0.08 8.11 15.52
N PRO A 227 0.13 7.67 16.81
CA PRO A 227 0.27 8.58 17.95
C PRO A 227 1.56 9.44 17.85
N PRO A 228 1.61 10.59 18.56
CA PRO A 228 0.60 11.12 19.48
C PRO A 228 -0.59 11.72 18.76
N TYR A 229 -1.78 11.61 19.34
CA TYR A 229 -3.01 12.14 18.72
C TYR A 229 -3.26 13.62 19.04
N GLY A 230 -2.29 14.29 19.64
CA GLY A 230 -2.29 15.73 19.87
C GLY A 230 -1.78 16.51 18.66
N GLY A 231 -2.17 17.78 18.56
CA GLY A 231 -1.62 18.69 17.55
C GLY A 231 -2.34 18.69 16.19
N HIS A 232 -3.42 17.94 16.03
CA HIS A 232 -4.25 18.08 14.83
C HIS A 232 -5.11 19.36 14.93
N PRO A 233 -5.47 20.02 13.80
CA PRO A 233 -6.37 21.16 13.79
C PRO A 233 -7.73 20.89 14.44
N ALA A 234 -8.26 21.86 15.21
CA ALA A 234 -9.49 21.74 15.99
C ALA A 234 -10.68 21.24 15.18
N ARG A 235 -10.79 21.66 13.92
CA ARG A 235 -11.86 21.23 12.99
C ARG A 235 -12.01 19.71 12.90
N TYR A 236 -10.91 18.96 12.98
CA TYR A 236 -10.95 17.50 12.92
C TYR A 236 -11.48 16.88 14.21
N TYR A 237 -11.09 17.41 15.37
CA TYR A 237 -11.61 16.95 16.66
C TYR A 237 -13.12 17.26 16.83
N GLU A 238 -13.55 18.42 16.36
CA GLU A 238 -14.94 18.87 16.42
C GLU A 238 -15.86 17.92 15.62
N MET A 239 -15.39 17.37 14.49
CA MET A 239 -16.13 16.37 13.70
C MET A 239 -16.54 15.15 14.51
N TYR A 240 -15.76 14.79 15.53
CA TYR A 240 -15.93 13.57 16.32
C TYR A 240 -16.34 13.83 17.77
N ALA A 241 -16.61 15.08 18.16
CA ALA A 241 -16.91 15.44 19.54
C ALA A 241 -18.06 14.63 20.17
N LYS A 242 -19.02 14.19 19.36
CA LYS A 242 -20.20 13.40 19.78
C LYS A 242 -20.18 11.95 19.30
N ALA A 243 -19.14 11.49 18.63
CA ALA A 243 -19.05 10.11 18.13
C ALA A 243 -18.89 9.14 19.30
N SER A 244 -19.65 8.05 19.31
CA SER A 244 -19.63 7.05 20.38
C SER A 244 -18.65 5.91 20.13
N PHE A 245 -18.28 5.67 18.87
CA PHE A 245 -17.42 4.55 18.42
C PHE A 245 -17.92 3.18 18.87
N GLU A 246 -19.23 3.00 18.99
CA GLU A 246 -19.85 1.73 19.38
C GLU A 246 -19.62 0.63 18.32
N THR A 247 -19.59 1.01 17.05
CA THR A 247 -19.38 0.05 15.95
C THR A 247 -17.93 -0.33 15.79
N THR A 248 -16.99 0.40 16.38
CA THR A 248 -15.56 0.04 16.42
C THR A 248 -15.34 -1.29 17.13
N GLY A 249 -16.15 -1.59 18.15
CA GLY A 249 -16.13 -2.86 18.87
C GLY A 249 -14.91 -2.99 19.80
N TRP A 250 -14.55 -1.90 20.47
CA TRP A 250 -13.51 -1.87 21.50
C TRP A 250 -13.94 -2.67 22.76
N GLU A 251 -12.96 -3.09 23.54
CA GLU A 251 -13.10 -3.93 24.71
C GLU A 251 -12.32 -3.34 25.90
N ARG A 252 -12.59 -3.87 27.09
CA ARG A 252 -11.79 -3.54 28.28
C ARG A 252 -10.33 -3.94 28.05
N ALA A 253 -9.40 -3.16 28.65
CA ALA A 253 -7.98 -3.43 28.55
C ALA A 253 -7.67 -4.89 28.87
N ALA A 254 -6.97 -5.55 27.96
CA ALA A 254 -6.52 -6.93 28.12
C ALA A 254 -5.39 -7.00 29.16
N ALA A 255 -5.31 -8.09 29.90
CA ALA A 255 -4.29 -8.28 30.92
C ALA A 255 -2.85 -8.32 30.34
N ASN A 256 -2.72 -8.71 29.07
CA ASN A 256 -1.47 -8.74 28.32
C ASN A 256 -1.20 -7.47 27.49
N ALA A 257 -1.98 -6.40 27.67
CA ALA A 257 -1.73 -5.11 27.03
C ALA A 257 -0.38 -4.55 27.47
N LEU A 258 0.44 -4.15 26.48
CA LEU A 258 1.81 -3.71 26.70
C LEU A 258 2.02 -2.27 26.21
N ARG A 259 2.19 -2.10 24.92
CA ARG A 259 2.48 -0.78 24.31
C ARG A 259 1.21 0.05 24.15
N ASP A 260 1.31 1.34 24.38
CA ASP A 260 0.22 2.32 24.20
C ASP A 260 -1.05 2.02 25.05
N LYS A 261 -0.92 1.22 26.09
CA LYS A 261 -2.03 0.82 26.99
C LYS A 261 -2.69 2.01 27.71
N GLU A 262 -1.99 3.13 27.85
CA GLU A 262 -2.50 4.36 28.43
C GLU A 262 -3.69 4.94 27.65
N TYR A 263 -3.75 4.71 26.33
CA TYR A 263 -4.89 5.13 25.51
C TYR A 263 -6.18 4.37 25.82
N LEU A 264 -6.09 3.20 26.44
CA LEU A 264 -7.24 2.40 26.85
C LEU A 264 -7.99 3.00 28.07
N ALA A 265 -7.38 3.92 28.81
CA ALA A 265 -8.01 4.61 29.94
C ALA A 265 -9.21 5.49 29.47
N ASP A 266 -9.13 6.04 28.26
CA ASP A 266 -10.23 6.77 27.61
C ASP A 266 -10.34 6.31 26.15
N THR A 267 -10.79 5.07 25.95
CA THR A 267 -10.86 4.45 24.63
C THR A 267 -11.71 5.26 23.65
N VAL A 268 -12.85 5.79 24.08
CA VAL A 268 -13.76 6.58 23.20
C VAL A 268 -13.11 7.91 22.85
N GLY A 269 -12.57 8.64 23.82
CA GLY A 269 -11.91 9.93 23.58
C GLY A 269 -10.69 9.76 22.66
N ASN A 270 -9.92 8.69 22.85
CA ASN A 270 -8.76 8.44 22.01
C ASN A 270 -9.14 7.91 20.59
N ASN A 271 -10.24 7.16 20.46
CA ASN A 271 -10.82 6.85 19.13
C ASN A 271 -11.25 8.11 18.38
N ARG A 272 -11.83 9.11 19.07
CA ARG A 272 -12.17 10.42 18.45
C ARG A 272 -10.94 11.13 17.90
N LYS A 273 -9.84 11.09 18.64
CA LYS A 273 -8.57 11.70 18.22
C LYS A 273 -7.92 10.92 17.07
N ALA A 274 -7.91 9.59 17.13
CA ALA A 274 -7.40 8.74 16.06
C ALA A 274 -8.21 8.93 14.75
N ALA A 275 -9.55 9.00 14.85
CA ALA A 275 -10.42 9.30 13.72
C ALA A 275 -10.14 10.70 13.13
N ALA A 276 -9.87 11.70 13.97
CA ALA A 276 -9.45 13.03 13.53
C ALA A 276 -8.14 12.97 12.73
N ALA A 277 -7.18 12.16 13.17
CA ALA A 277 -5.91 11.95 12.45
C ALA A 277 -6.12 11.26 11.10
N VAL A 278 -7.00 10.25 11.01
CA VAL A 278 -7.36 9.59 9.76
C VAL A 278 -8.02 10.56 8.79
N THR A 279 -9.00 11.36 9.26
CA THR A 279 -9.68 12.34 8.39
C THR A 279 -8.74 13.46 7.94
N ALA A 280 -7.79 13.85 8.79
CA ALA A 280 -6.78 14.83 8.40
C ALA A 280 -5.87 14.33 7.26
N LEU A 281 -5.56 13.03 7.23
CA LEU A 281 -4.90 12.41 6.09
C LEU A 281 -5.80 12.38 4.85
N ASP A 282 -7.05 11.94 5.02
CA ASP A 282 -8.03 11.86 3.92
C ASP A 282 -8.18 13.18 3.17
N ASP A 283 -8.21 14.30 3.91
CA ASP A 283 -8.32 15.65 3.35
C ASP A 283 -7.10 16.08 2.50
N GLN A 284 -5.97 15.37 2.58
CA GLN A 284 -4.81 15.67 1.74
C GLN A 284 -4.93 15.08 0.34
N ILE A 285 -5.71 14.03 0.18
CA ILE A 285 -5.88 13.34 -1.11
C ILE A 285 -6.34 14.29 -2.22
N PRO A 286 -7.43 15.07 -2.06
CA PRO A 286 -7.88 15.99 -3.11
C PRO A 286 -6.85 17.06 -3.44
N LEU A 287 -6.01 17.48 -2.51
CA LEU A 287 -4.96 18.49 -2.76
C LEU A 287 -3.88 17.94 -3.71
N LEU A 288 -3.44 16.70 -3.49
CA LEU A 288 -2.51 16.01 -4.40
C LEU A 288 -3.12 15.79 -5.78
N LEU A 289 -4.39 15.36 -5.85
CA LEU A 289 -5.10 15.18 -7.12
C LEU A 289 -5.26 16.49 -7.90
N ALA A 290 -5.63 17.57 -7.20
CA ALA A 290 -5.74 18.89 -7.78
C ALA A 290 -4.40 19.39 -8.33
N LYS A 291 -3.29 19.15 -7.60
CA LYS A 291 -1.94 19.50 -8.07
C LYS A 291 -1.58 18.72 -9.35
N LEU A 292 -1.83 17.41 -9.40
CA LEU A 292 -1.63 16.61 -10.61
C LEU A 292 -2.48 17.10 -11.78
N GLN A 293 -3.73 17.47 -11.54
CA GLN A 293 -4.63 18.01 -12.55
C GLN A 293 -4.11 19.36 -13.07
N GLN A 294 -3.72 20.27 -12.18
CA GLN A 294 -3.17 21.58 -12.52
C GLN A 294 -1.90 21.45 -13.40
N ARG A 295 -1.09 20.43 -13.14
CA ARG A 295 0.13 20.15 -13.92
C ARG A 295 -0.12 19.38 -15.23
N GLY A 296 -1.36 18.96 -15.51
CA GLY A 296 -1.70 18.13 -16.67
C GLY A 296 -1.12 16.71 -16.59
N LEU A 297 -0.86 16.22 -15.39
CA LEU A 297 -0.22 14.92 -15.14
C LEU A 297 -1.22 13.85 -14.67
N ARG A 298 -2.45 14.23 -14.34
CA ARG A 298 -3.44 13.37 -13.65
C ARG A 298 -3.80 12.12 -14.43
N GLU A 299 -3.99 12.22 -15.75
CA GLU A 299 -4.43 11.11 -16.60
C GLU A 299 -3.36 10.02 -16.74
N ASN A 300 -2.09 10.41 -16.78
CA ASN A 300 -0.97 9.48 -16.89
C ASN A 300 -0.30 9.19 -15.52
N THR A 301 -1.07 9.22 -14.44
CA THR A 301 -0.56 8.96 -13.08
C THR A 301 -1.37 7.88 -12.39
N VAL A 302 -0.68 6.79 -12.02
CA VAL A 302 -1.16 5.75 -11.14
C VAL A 302 -1.07 6.25 -9.69
N ILE A 303 -2.15 6.11 -8.93
CA ILE A 303 -2.18 6.46 -7.51
C ILE A 303 -2.45 5.18 -6.71
N VAL A 304 -1.62 4.94 -5.72
CA VAL A 304 -1.76 3.83 -4.78
C VAL A 304 -1.89 4.37 -3.38
N VAL A 305 -2.90 3.92 -2.63
CA VAL A 305 -3.05 4.20 -1.20
C VAL A 305 -2.91 2.90 -0.44
N THR A 306 -1.98 2.88 0.51
CA THR A 306 -1.71 1.74 1.38
C THR A 306 -1.28 2.19 2.77
N SER A 307 -0.95 1.24 3.63
CA SER A 307 -0.37 1.48 4.96
C SER A 307 0.71 0.45 5.23
N ASP A 308 1.61 0.78 6.14
CA ASP A 308 2.62 -0.15 6.65
C ASP A 308 2.01 -1.28 7.49
N ASN A 309 1.12 -0.95 8.41
CA ASN A 309 0.33 -1.87 9.25
C ASN A 309 -0.99 -1.18 9.65
N GLY A 310 -1.82 -1.86 10.41
CA GLY A 310 -3.02 -1.30 11.05
C GLY A 310 -2.86 -1.18 12.56
N TYR A 311 -3.87 -0.60 13.21
CA TYR A 311 -3.97 -0.45 14.67
C TYR A 311 -5.26 -1.05 15.21
N LEU A 312 -5.26 -1.41 16.49
CA LEU A 312 -6.37 -2.06 17.18
C LEU A 312 -7.40 -1.06 17.73
N LEU A 313 -6.97 0.10 18.19
CA LEU A 313 -7.82 1.20 18.71
C LEU A 313 -8.85 0.72 19.76
N GLY A 314 -8.46 -0.17 20.66
CA GLY A 314 -9.29 -0.75 21.71
C GLY A 314 -9.89 -2.12 21.36
N ARG A 315 -9.83 -2.59 20.13
CA ARG A 315 -10.19 -3.96 19.77
C ARG A 315 -9.26 -4.95 20.50
N HIS A 316 -9.77 -6.09 20.90
CA HIS A 316 -9.08 -7.07 21.75
C HIS A 316 -8.59 -6.50 23.09
N GLY A 317 -9.07 -5.32 23.51
CA GLY A 317 -8.57 -4.62 24.69
C GLY A 317 -7.13 -4.13 24.54
N LEU A 318 -6.69 -3.88 23.31
CA LEU A 318 -5.35 -3.46 22.93
C LEU A 318 -5.41 -2.18 22.09
N TRP A 319 -4.29 -1.42 21.96
CA TRP A 319 -4.35 -0.12 21.30
C TRP A 319 -3.61 -0.05 19.97
N SER A 320 -2.29 -0.24 19.94
CA SER A 320 -1.46 -0.05 18.75
C SER A 320 -1.36 -1.32 17.88
N ALA A 321 -0.18 -1.60 17.34
CA ALA A 321 0.09 -2.68 16.41
C ALA A 321 0.57 -3.97 17.09
N GLY A 322 1.53 -4.69 16.50
CA GLY A 322 1.98 -6.01 16.98
C GLY A 322 2.50 -6.04 18.41
N LEU A 323 3.18 -4.98 18.85
CA LEU A 323 3.68 -4.82 20.23
C LEU A 323 2.64 -4.29 21.22
N ALA A 324 1.39 -4.12 20.82
CA ALA A 324 0.30 -3.78 21.74
C ALA A 324 0.11 -4.83 22.82
N SER A 325 0.59 -6.04 22.61
CA SER A 325 0.49 -7.13 23.57
C SER A 325 1.79 -7.94 23.70
N ASN A 326 1.91 -8.64 24.83
CA ASN A 326 2.86 -9.70 25.02
C ASN A 326 2.09 -11.01 25.35
N PRO A 327 2.18 -12.05 24.50
CA PRO A 327 2.99 -12.18 23.28
C PRO A 327 2.53 -11.25 22.14
N ILE A 328 3.41 -11.08 21.14
CA ILE A 328 3.14 -10.30 19.91
C ILE A 328 1.86 -10.80 19.25
N ASN A 329 0.99 -9.89 18.85
CA ASN A 329 -0.22 -10.22 18.12
C ASN A 329 -0.04 -10.07 16.60
N MET A 330 -0.86 -10.80 15.86
CA MET A 330 -0.95 -10.78 14.39
C MET A 330 -2.42 -10.66 13.94
N TYR A 331 -3.26 -9.96 14.71
CA TYR A 331 -4.68 -9.82 14.39
C TYR A 331 -4.92 -9.17 13.02
N ASP A 332 -6.01 -9.53 12.34
CA ASP A 332 -6.35 -8.97 11.02
C ASP A 332 -6.50 -7.44 11.06
N GLU A 333 -6.89 -6.86 12.20
CA GLU A 333 -6.91 -5.42 12.39
C GLU A 333 -5.54 -4.76 12.26
N VAL A 334 -4.47 -5.49 12.57
CA VAL A 334 -3.10 -4.99 12.57
C VAL A 334 -2.37 -5.30 11.27
N VAL A 335 -2.56 -6.50 10.72
CA VAL A 335 -1.89 -6.89 9.47
C VAL A 335 -2.73 -6.58 8.23
N GLY A 336 -4.04 -6.37 8.37
CA GLY A 336 -4.94 -6.02 7.26
C GLY A 336 -4.84 -4.53 6.90
N THR A 337 -4.17 -4.22 5.82
CA THR A 337 -3.93 -2.84 5.35
C THR A 337 -4.72 -2.53 4.08
N PRO A 338 -5.04 -1.27 3.78
CA PRO A 338 -5.61 -0.91 2.50
C PRO A 338 -4.64 -1.18 1.36
N MET A 339 -5.17 -1.57 0.20
CA MET A 339 -4.46 -1.59 -1.07
C MET A 339 -5.43 -1.11 -2.14
N ILE A 340 -5.38 0.20 -2.41
CA ILE A 340 -6.29 0.89 -3.32
C ILE A 340 -5.46 1.40 -4.49
N TRP A 341 -5.89 1.07 -5.70
CA TRP A 341 -5.27 1.47 -6.95
C TRP A 341 -6.22 2.32 -7.77
N HIS A 342 -5.76 3.46 -8.21
CA HIS A 342 -6.50 4.33 -9.09
C HIS A 342 -5.63 4.77 -10.26
N TRP A 343 -6.08 4.51 -11.49
CA TRP A 343 -5.49 5.03 -12.72
C TRP A 343 -6.62 5.34 -13.70
N LEU A 344 -6.83 6.61 -13.95
CA LEU A 344 -7.97 7.10 -14.72
C LEU A 344 -8.01 6.47 -16.11
N GLY A 345 -9.13 5.83 -16.45
CA GLY A 345 -9.34 5.15 -17.74
C GLY A 345 -8.60 3.82 -17.94
N HIS A 346 -7.80 3.38 -16.98
CA HIS A 346 -7.00 2.15 -17.08
C HIS A 346 -7.38 1.08 -16.03
N VAL A 347 -7.45 1.46 -14.76
CA VAL A 347 -7.94 0.54 -13.72
C VAL A 347 -9.47 0.56 -13.74
N PRO A 348 -10.15 -0.61 -13.87
CA PRO A 348 -11.60 -0.66 -13.89
C PRO A 348 -12.19 -0.07 -12.59
N PRO A 349 -13.15 0.88 -12.67
CA PRO A 349 -13.78 1.45 -11.47
C PRO A 349 -14.65 0.43 -10.75
N GLN A 350 -14.98 0.72 -9.49
CA GLN A 350 -15.84 -0.09 -8.61
C GLN A 350 -15.34 -1.55 -8.47
N SER A 351 -14.04 -1.75 -8.62
CA SER A 351 -13.45 -3.09 -8.60
C SER A 351 -13.06 -3.49 -7.19
N VAL A 352 -13.78 -4.45 -6.65
CA VAL A 352 -13.46 -5.11 -5.38
C VAL A 352 -12.83 -6.46 -5.68
N ARG A 353 -11.60 -6.67 -5.20
CA ARG A 353 -10.80 -7.88 -5.43
C ARG A 353 -10.73 -8.69 -4.15
N PRO A 354 -11.35 -9.89 -4.12
CA PRO A 354 -11.38 -10.73 -2.92
C PRO A 354 -10.11 -11.55 -2.72
N GLU A 355 -9.20 -11.55 -3.68
CA GLU A 355 -8.00 -12.37 -3.63
C GLU A 355 -7.08 -11.94 -2.49
N VAL A 356 -6.44 -12.93 -1.86
CA VAL A 356 -5.50 -12.71 -0.76
C VAL A 356 -4.16 -12.26 -1.33
N VAL A 357 -3.76 -11.02 -1.01
CA VAL A 357 -2.50 -10.41 -1.45
C VAL A 357 -1.70 -9.88 -0.25
N SER A 358 -0.41 -9.62 -0.45
CA SER A 358 0.45 -9.10 0.61
C SER A 358 1.34 -7.95 0.11
N THR A 359 1.89 -7.17 1.02
CA THR A 359 2.84 -6.09 0.73
C THR A 359 4.03 -6.54 -0.11
N TYR A 360 4.51 -7.77 0.05
CA TYR A 360 5.61 -8.31 -0.77
C TYR A 360 5.25 -8.56 -2.25
N ASP A 361 3.97 -8.45 -2.64
CA ASP A 361 3.52 -8.52 -4.03
C ASP A 361 3.57 -7.17 -4.74
N PHE A 362 3.77 -6.09 -3.99
CA PHE A 362 3.70 -4.73 -4.53
C PHE A 362 4.79 -4.46 -5.57
N VAL A 363 6.06 -4.73 -5.22
CA VAL A 363 7.20 -4.50 -6.14
C VAL A 363 7.05 -5.27 -7.45
N PRO A 364 6.82 -6.61 -7.46
CA PRO A 364 6.62 -7.32 -8.72
C PRO A 364 5.40 -6.83 -9.52
N THR A 365 4.36 -6.33 -8.85
CA THR A 365 3.18 -5.76 -9.54
C THR A 365 3.51 -4.44 -10.22
N VAL A 366 4.23 -3.54 -9.56
CA VAL A 366 4.68 -2.27 -10.16
C VAL A 366 5.65 -2.53 -11.30
N CYS A 367 6.60 -3.44 -11.14
CA CYS A 367 7.53 -3.81 -12.21
C CYS A 367 6.78 -4.31 -13.46
N GLU A 368 5.81 -5.22 -13.31
CA GLU A 368 5.00 -5.70 -14.43
C GLU A 368 4.15 -4.57 -15.04
N LEU A 369 3.53 -3.71 -14.22
CA LEU A 369 2.73 -2.58 -14.69
C LEU A 369 3.52 -1.61 -15.58
N LEU A 370 4.79 -1.38 -15.24
CA LEU A 370 5.67 -0.41 -15.88
C LEU A 370 6.59 -1.02 -16.95
N ASP A 371 6.43 -2.33 -17.22
CA ASP A 371 7.32 -3.11 -18.12
C ASP A 371 8.80 -2.97 -17.73
N LEU A 372 9.07 -3.21 -16.45
CA LEU A 372 10.40 -3.14 -15.86
C LEU A 372 10.84 -4.53 -15.35
N PRO A 373 12.14 -4.83 -15.40
CA PRO A 373 12.64 -6.07 -14.85
C PRO A 373 12.48 -6.11 -13.33
N VAL A 374 12.02 -7.22 -12.81
CA VAL A 374 12.13 -7.53 -11.38
C VAL A 374 13.62 -7.78 -11.06
N PRO A 375 14.14 -7.30 -9.92
CA PRO A 375 15.55 -7.50 -9.57
C PRO A 375 15.98 -8.95 -9.67
N ALA A 376 17.03 -9.21 -10.45
CA ALA A 376 17.59 -10.56 -10.60
C ALA A 376 18.25 -10.98 -9.28
N GLY A 377 18.04 -12.24 -8.86
CA GLY A 377 18.64 -12.80 -7.64
C GLY A 377 17.92 -12.43 -6.34
N GLY A 378 16.82 -11.68 -6.39
CA GLY A 378 16.09 -11.22 -5.20
C GLY A 378 15.31 -12.30 -4.46
N ASN A 379 15.15 -13.47 -5.01
CA ASN A 379 14.38 -14.59 -4.42
C ASN A 379 13.02 -14.13 -3.85
N LEU A 380 12.32 -13.26 -4.62
CA LEU A 380 11.05 -12.67 -4.17
C LEU A 380 10.01 -13.77 -3.98
N CYS A 381 9.39 -13.80 -2.80
CA CYS A 381 8.24 -14.68 -2.56
C CYS A 381 6.93 -14.09 -3.10
N GLY A 382 6.94 -12.79 -3.40
CA GLY A 382 5.82 -12.06 -3.97
C GLY A 382 5.56 -12.40 -5.43
N ARG A 383 4.33 -12.20 -5.84
CA ARG A 383 3.86 -12.41 -7.20
C ARG A 383 3.03 -11.22 -7.65
N SER A 384 3.22 -10.77 -8.89
CA SER A 384 2.40 -9.69 -9.43
C SER A 384 0.92 -10.06 -9.48
N TYR A 385 0.09 -9.20 -8.91
CA TYR A 385 -1.37 -9.26 -8.99
C TYR A 385 -1.94 -8.34 -10.09
N LEU A 386 -1.09 -7.85 -11.01
CA LEU A 386 -1.54 -6.96 -12.08
C LEU A 386 -2.72 -7.52 -12.89
N PRO A 387 -2.75 -8.82 -13.28
CA PRO A 387 -3.91 -9.38 -13.96
C PRO A 387 -5.20 -9.27 -13.12
N LEU A 388 -5.12 -9.53 -11.82
CA LEU A 388 -6.26 -9.39 -10.90
C LEU A 388 -6.71 -7.94 -10.82
N LEU A 389 -5.77 -7.00 -10.64
CA LEU A 389 -6.03 -5.56 -10.60
C LEU A 389 -6.79 -5.10 -11.86
N MET A 390 -6.36 -5.56 -13.02
CA MET A 390 -6.95 -5.21 -14.31
C MET A 390 -8.20 -6.03 -14.67
N GLY A 391 -8.69 -6.90 -13.78
CA GLY A 391 -9.84 -7.75 -14.05
C GLY A 391 -9.62 -8.79 -15.16
N LYS A 392 -8.37 -9.16 -15.42
CA LYS A 392 -8.01 -10.15 -16.43
C LYS A 392 -7.96 -11.54 -15.82
N PRO A 393 -8.36 -12.58 -16.56
CA PRO A 393 -8.28 -13.94 -16.08
C PRO A 393 -6.81 -14.37 -15.89
N LEU A 394 -6.57 -15.14 -14.84
CA LEU A 394 -5.27 -15.77 -14.62
C LEU A 394 -5.10 -17.02 -15.50
N PRO A 395 -3.86 -17.36 -15.88
CA PRO A 395 -3.58 -18.61 -16.58
C PRO A 395 -4.01 -19.82 -15.74
N LYS A 396 -4.76 -20.77 -16.34
CA LYS A 396 -5.24 -21.98 -15.63
C LYS A 396 -4.12 -22.79 -14.97
N LYS A 397 -2.92 -22.80 -15.56
CA LYS A 397 -1.73 -23.50 -15.02
C LYS A 397 -1.03 -22.76 -13.87
N SER A 398 -1.44 -21.52 -13.58
CA SER A 398 -0.85 -20.70 -12.52
C SER A 398 -1.95 -19.92 -11.78
N PRO A 399 -2.83 -20.64 -11.03
CA PRO A 399 -3.88 -19.98 -10.26
C PRO A 399 -3.27 -19.05 -9.20
N TRP A 400 -4.08 -18.11 -8.71
CA TRP A 400 -3.65 -17.28 -7.61
C TRP A 400 -3.53 -18.11 -6.32
N ARG A 401 -2.62 -17.72 -5.44
CA ARG A 401 -2.49 -18.37 -4.14
C ARG A 401 -3.68 -18.08 -3.24
N HIS A 402 -3.89 -18.93 -2.25
CA HIS A 402 -4.93 -18.76 -1.24
C HIS A 402 -4.37 -18.34 0.13
N THR A 403 -3.06 -18.40 0.32
CA THR A 403 -2.40 -18.16 1.61
C THR A 403 -1.32 -17.10 1.49
N VAL A 404 -1.29 -16.17 2.43
CA VAL A 404 -0.20 -15.22 2.66
C VAL A 404 0.48 -15.50 3.99
N PHE A 405 1.68 -14.97 4.13
CA PHE A 405 2.52 -15.21 5.29
C PHE A 405 2.99 -13.89 5.89
N GLY A 406 3.20 -13.90 7.20
CA GLY A 406 3.77 -12.79 7.94
C GLY A 406 4.81 -13.26 8.93
N GLN A 407 5.68 -12.34 9.32
CA GLN A 407 6.72 -12.60 10.32
C GLN A 407 7.03 -11.34 11.10
N TYR A 408 7.13 -11.46 12.42
CA TYR A 408 7.70 -10.42 13.27
C TYR A 408 8.45 -11.05 14.43
N ARG A 409 9.75 -10.80 14.53
CA ARG A 409 10.63 -11.46 15.52
C ARG A 409 10.45 -12.98 15.48
N ASN A 410 10.10 -13.58 16.62
CA ASN A 410 9.87 -15.03 16.75
C ASN A 410 8.44 -15.49 16.41
N THR A 411 7.60 -14.61 15.89
CA THR A 411 6.21 -14.90 15.56
C THR A 411 6.03 -14.98 14.06
N GLU A 412 5.37 -16.02 13.58
CA GLU A 412 5.05 -16.21 12.17
C GLU A 412 3.56 -16.47 11.99
N MET A 413 3.03 -16.08 10.87
CA MET A 413 1.63 -16.19 10.52
C MET A 413 1.46 -16.82 9.14
N ALA A 414 0.49 -17.73 9.01
CA ALA A 414 -0.16 -18.06 7.74
C ALA A 414 -1.62 -17.63 7.80
N ARG A 415 -2.13 -17.02 6.75
CA ARG A 415 -3.51 -16.55 6.65
C ARG A 415 -4.07 -16.89 5.28
N ASP A 416 -5.14 -17.68 5.22
CA ASP A 416 -5.93 -17.91 4.01
C ASP A 416 -7.34 -17.29 4.14
N THR A 417 -8.25 -17.61 3.25
CA THR A 417 -9.61 -17.02 3.27
C THR A 417 -10.44 -17.44 4.48
N ARG A 418 -10.08 -18.53 5.16
CA ARG A 418 -10.85 -19.09 6.28
C ARG A 418 -10.06 -19.19 7.57
N PHE A 419 -8.78 -19.59 7.51
CA PHE A 419 -7.99 -19.85 8.69
C PHE A 419 -6.83 -18.88 8.84
N LYS A 420 -6.48 -18.59 10.08
CA LYS A 420 -5.23 -17.95 10.46
C LYS A 420 -4.52 -18.78 11.52
N LEU A 421 -3.27 -19.15 11.23
CA LEU A 421 -2.36 -19.77 12.18
C LEU A 421 -1.27 -18.79 12.58
N VAL A 422 -1.04 -18.65 13.88
CA VAL A 422 0.09 -17.90 14.45
C VAL A 422 0.97 -18.83 15.25
N LEU A 423 2.21 -18.98 14.83
CA LEU A 423 3.23 -19.78 15.51
C LEU A 423 4.22 -18.87 16.23
N ARG A 424 4.44 -19.13 17.51
CA ARG A 424 5.40 -18.40 18.34
C ARG A 424 6.57 -19.34 18.68
N ASN A 425 7.68 -19.13 17.98
CA ASN A 425 8.86 -19.95 18.10
C ASN A 425 9.62 -19.67 19.41
N ALA A 426 10.41 -20.62 19.86
CA ALA A 426 11.28 -20.50 21.05
C ALA A 426 10.52 -20.13 22.35
N GLY A 427 9.27 -20.53 22.49
CA GLY A 427 8.49 -20.26 23.72
C GLY A 427 8.03 -18.81 23.86
N ALA A 428 7.97 -18.06 22.78
CA ALA A 428 7.53 -16.65 22.79
C ALA A 428 6.03 -16.47 23.11
N GLY A 429 5.33 -17.54 23.49
CA GLY A 429 3.91 -17.53 23.88
C GLY A 429 3.12 -18.70 23.28
N PRO A 430 1.81 -18.80 23.59
CA PRO A 430 0.96 -19.83 23.02
C PRO A 430 0.79 -19.62 21.52
N ASN A 431 0.70 -20.73 20.77
CA ASN A 431 0.29 -20.69 19.38
C ASN A 431 -1.22 -20.43 19.27
N GLU A 432 -1.66 -19.90 18.14
CA GLU A 432 -3.06 -19.57 17.91
C GLU A 432 -3.52 -20.06 16.54
N LEU A 433 -4.75 -20.59 16.52
CA LEU A 433 -5.48 -20.88 15.28
C LEU A 433 -6.87 -20.26 15.38
N PHE A 434 -7.26 -19.54 14.33
CA PHE A 434 -8.60 -18.93 14.23
C PHE A 434 -9.34 -19.47 13.01
N ASP A 435 -10.61 -19.86 13.17
CA ASP A 435 -11.53 -20.14 12.06
C ASP A 435 -12.34 -18.86 11.77
N LEU A 436 -11.85 -18.06 10.84
CA LEU A 436 -12.41 -16.75 10.48
C LEU A 436 -13.81 -16.85 9.85
N GLY A 437 -14.19 -18.05 9.38
CA GLY A 437 -15.54 -18.30 8.87
C GLY A 437 -16.62 -18.26 9.93
N VAL A 438 -16.26 -18.52 11.20
CA VAL A 438 -17.18 -18.50 12.35
C VAL A 438 -16.78 -17.48 13.40
N ASP A 439 -15.53 -17.08 13.42
CA ASP A 439 -14.95 -16.09 14.34
C ASP A 439 -14.10 -15.07 13.57
N PRO A 440 -14.72 -14.18 12.78
CA PRO A 440 -14.00 -13.19 11.96
C PRO A 440 -13.28 -12.12 12.79
N ARG A 441 -13.45 -12.13 14.12
CA ARG A 441 -12.77 -11.23 15.05
C ARG A 441 -11.70 -11.90 15.89
N GLU A 442 -11.32 -13.14 15.59
CA GLU A 442 -10.20 -13.82 16.20
C GLU A 442 -10.25 -13.86 17.76
N LYS A 443 -11.44 -14.17 18.32
CA LYS A 443 -11.67 -14.19 19.76
C LYS A 443 -11.41 -15.55 20.40
N ILE A 444 -11.50 -16.62 19.62
CA ILE A 444 -11.50 -17.98 20.12
C ILE A 444 -10.31 -18.74 19.52
N ASN A 445 -9.26 -18.92 20.31
CA ASN A 445 -8.13 -19.71 19.90
C ASN A 445 -8.52 -21.21 19.81
N GLN A 446 -8.40 -21.78 18.61
CA GLN A 446 -8.73 -23.15 18.26
C GLN A 446 -7.50 -24.07 18.14
N TYR A 447 -6.30 -23.60 18.51
CA TYR A 447 -5.04 -24.29 18.24
C TYR A 447 -5.01 -25.74 18.78
N ASP A 448 -5.54 -25.94 19.97
CA ASP A 448 -5.58 -27.25 20.64
C ASP A 448 -6.93 -27.99 20.45
N ASN A 449 -7.86 -27.44 19.66
CA ASN A 449 -9.14 -28.06 19.42
C ASN A 449 -9.00 -29.22 18.42
N PRO A 450 -9.35 -30.50 18.85
CA PRO A 450 -9.20 -31.67 17.99
C PRO A 450 -9.89 -31.59 16.63
N LYS A 451 -10.95 -30.80 16.53
CA LYS A 451 -11.70 -30.59 15.27
C LYS A 451 -10.84 -29.95 14.17
N TYR A 452 -9.86 -29.14 14.53
CA TYR A 452 -9.08 -28.33 13.61
C TYR A 452 -7.62 -28.79 13.44
N LEU A 453 -7.24 -29.96 13.96
CA LEU A 453 -5.87 -30.47 13.89
C LEU A 453 -5.34 -30.57 12.45
N ASN A 454 -6.17 -31.03 11.50
CA ASN A 454 -5.77 -31.16 10.11
C ASN A 454 -5.52 -29.79 9.47
N ASP A 455 -6.40 -28.82 9.70
CA ASP A 455 -6.27 -27.45 9.18
C ASP A 455 -5.02 -26.79 9.77
N ARG A 456 -4.82 -26.87 11.08
CA ARG A 456 -3.63 -26.41 11.79
C ARG A 456 -2.34 -26.96 11.18
N ASP A 457 -2.28 -28.28 11.01
CA ASP A 457 -1.08 -28.97 10.51
C ASP A 457 -0.83 -28.65 9.02
N GLN A 458 -1.89 -28.45 8.24
CA GLN A 458 -1.77 -27.97 6.86
C GLN A 458 -1.15 -26.56 6.80
N MET A 459 -1.64 -25.63 7.61
CA MET A 459 -1.10 -24.27 7.68
C MET A 459 0.32 -24.24 8.23
N ALA A 460 0.64 -25.09 9.21
CA ALA A 460 2.01 -25.23 9.73
C ALA A 460 2.98 -25.69 8.64
N ARG A 461 2.60 -26.70 7.84
CA ARG A 461 3.39 -27.14 6.67
C ARG A 461 3.55 -26.02 5.63
N ALA A 462 2.53 -25.18 5.45
CA ALA A 462 2.63 -24.02 4.55
C ALA A 462 3.68 -23.00 5.05
N ILE A 463 3.72 -22.70 6.35
CA ILE A 463 4.76 -21.85 6.96
C ILE A 463 6.15 -22.46 6.75
N GLU A 464 6.32 -23.77 6.96
CA GLU A 464 7.59 -24.44 6.72
C GLU A 464 8.04 -24.36 5.25
N GLY A 465 7.09 -24.53 4.32
CA GLY A 465 7.33 -24.36 2.89
C GLY A 465 7.81 -22.93 2.58
N TRP A 466 7.12 -21.93 3.13
CA TRP A 466 7.50 -20.54 2.97
C TRP A 466 8.88 -20.22 3.58
N ARG A 467 9.20 -20.76 4.75
CA ARG A 467 10.55 -20.64 5.35
C ARG A 467 11.64 -21.12 4.38
N ARG A 468 11.44 -22.27 3.74
CA ARG A 468 12.41 -22.83 2.79
C ARG A 468 12.59 -21.98 1.54
N THR A 469 11.50 -21.41 1.01
CA THR A 469 11.54 -20.57 -0.21
C THR A 469 12.06 -19.17 0.04
N THR A 470 12.04 -18.71 1.28
CA THR A 470 12.49 -17.37 1.70
C THR A 470 13.77 -17.41 2.56
N ALA A 471 14.39 -18.56 2.72
CA ALA A 471 15.74 -18.65 3.30
C ALA A 471 16.70 -17.87 2.42
N GLY A 472 17.42 -16.91 3.01
CA GLY A 472 18.36 -16.03 2.35
C GLY A 472 19.65 -16.75 1.92
#